data_a2d832b7a17cb474de5c6faf66813e3b
#
_entry.id   a2d832b7a17cb474de5c6faf66813e3b
#
_cell.length_a   1.000
_cell.length_b   1.000
_cell.length_c   1.000
_cell.angle_alpha   90.00
_cell.angle_beta   90.00
_cell.angle_gamma   90.00
#
_symmetry.space_group_name_H-M   'P 1'
#
loop_
_entity.id
_entity.type
_entity.pdbx_description
1 polymer ?
#
loop_
_entity_poly.entity_id
_entity_poly.type
_entity_poly.pdbx_seq_one_letter_code
_entity_poly.pdbx_strand_id
1 'polypeptide(L)'
;MKIAIIGAGFFGATAALKLSKYHDVDLFEKKKDILNGASKINQFRFHLGFHYPRSKKTLNEIKSSYKLFINFFSNKVFEKTSNFYGVSNKGSKISYRSYLKVLKRFNLKYKVTNQKFDNISNLLLTNEKVLNYFKFKQIIKNKLKNSGVNLYFNTQLKKSQVKNYDKIIICTYSENNKILNNLSQIKEPRKNRYELIEKIVVKLPKKYRKKSYVIIDGKFVCLDPYLGTNYHLLSDVKYSKIEVIKKNNPIFKSVKKKYLNDKINKNIKISNFKKFIKHSSYYLPFLKDAKYVGSMFIVRALKINVEKTDERTGEIQKINKKFISVFSGKW
;
A
#
# COMPACT_ATOMS: atom_id res chain seq x y z
N MET A 1 -3.93 -3.92 -30.86
CA MET A 1 -2.53 -3.56 -30.53
C MET A 1 -1.92 -4.66 -29.68
N LYS A 2 -0.62 -4.87 -29.81
CA LYS A 2 0.14 -5.73 -28.92
C LYS A 2 0.76 -4.91 -27.78
N ILE A 3 0.44 -5.24 -26.53
CA ILE A 3 0.80 -4.44 -25.37
C ILE A 3 1.61 -5.28 -24.38
N ALA A 4 2.80 -4.80 -24.00
CA ALA A 4 3.54 -5.35 -22.88
C ALA A 4 3.22 -4.59 -21.59
N ILE A 5 2.88 -5.32 -20.52
CA ILE A 5 2.73 -4.77 -19.18
C ILE A 5 3.83 -5.34 -18.30
N ILE A 6 4.58 -4.48 -17.61
CA ILE A 6 5.72 -4.87 -16.79
C ILE A 6 5.37 -4.70 -15.32
N GLY A 7 5.39 -5.80 -14.58
CA GLY A 7 5.06 -5.90 -13.17
C GLY A 7 3.62 -6.36 -12.93
N ALA A 8 3.44 -7.57 -12.41
CA ALA A 8 2.15 -8.16 -12.05
C ALA A 8 1.73 -7.82 -10.60
N GLY A 9 2.04 -6.61 -10.14
CA GLY A 9 1.45 -6.01 -8.94
C GLY A 9 -0.02 -5.65 -9.16
N PHE A 10 -0.65 -4.98 -8.18
CA PHE A 10 -2.06 -4.59 -8.26
C PHE A 10 -2.41 -3.85 -9.56
N PHE A 11 -1.64 -2.82 -9.89
CA PHE A 11 -1.93 -1.99 -11.07
C PHE A 11 -1.68 -2.72 -12.38
N GLY A 12 -0.56 -3.47 -12.50
CA GLY A 12 -0.26 -4.21 -13.73
C GLY A 12 -1.25 -5.34 -14.01
N ALA A 13 -1.59 -6.13 -12.99
CA ALA A 13 -2.59 -7.18 -13.12
C ALA A 13 -3.98 -6.61 -13.48
N THR A 14 -4.37 -5.48 -12.88
CA THR A 14 -5.64 -4.81 -13.20
C THR A 14 -5.64 -4.23 -14.61
N ALA A 15 -4.54 -3.61 -15.03
CA ALA A 15 -4.40 -3.09 -16.39
C ALA A 15 -4.46 -4.22 -17.43
N ALA A 16 -3.77 -5.33 -17.17
CA ALA A 16 -3.80 -6.50 -18.04
C ALA A 16 -5.21 -7.04 -18.23
N LEU A 17 -5.95 -7.25 -17.13
CA LEU A 17 -7.34 -7.72 -17.16
C LEU A 17 -8.31 -6.78 -17.88
N LYS A 18 -8.06 -5.47 -17.85
CA LYS A 18 -8.91 -4.51 -18.55
C LYS A 18 -8.57 -4.40 -20.03
N LEU A 19 -7.28 -4.38 -20.36
CA LEU A 19 -6.82 -4.18 -21.72
C LEU A 19 -6.94 -5.44 -22.58
N SER A 20 -6.84 -6.64 -22.00
CA SER A 20 -7.00 -7.90 -22.73
C SER A 20 -8.39 -8.12 -23.35
N LYS A 21 -9.38 -7.31 -22.96
CA LYS A 21 -10.70 -7.31 -23.61
C LYS A 21 -10.67 -6.77 -25.04
N TYR A 22 -9.65 -5.99 -25.39
CA TYR A 22 -9.59 -5.26 -26.67
C TYR A 22 -8.24 -5.38 -27.36
N HIS A 23 -7.23 -5.94 -26.67
CA HIS A 23 -5.84 -5.95 -27.13
C HIS A 23 -5.16 -7.27 -26.79
N ASP A 24 -4.13 -7.66 -27.56
CA ASP A 24 -3.19 -8.73 -27.22
C ASP A 24 -2.26 -8.23 -26.11
N VAL A 25 -2.28 -8.88 -24.95
CA VAL A 25 -1.60 -8.39 -23.73
C VAL A 25 -0.65 -9.44 -23.18
N ASP A 26 0.62 -9.09 -23.13
CA ASP A 26 1.67 -9.83 -22.45
C ASP A 26 1.97 -9.19 -21.09
N LEU A 27 1.83 -9.95 -19.99
CA LEU A 27 2.13 -9.51 -18.63
C LEU A 27 3.40 -10.14 -18.09
N PHE A 28 4.44 -9.33 -17.90
CA PHE A 28 5.76 -9.76 -17.40
C PHE A 28 5.90 -9.53 -15.90
N GLU A 29 6.34 -10.55 -15.17
CA GLU A 29 6.64 -10.48 -13.74
C GLU A 29 7.98 -11.16 -13.46
N LYS A 30 8.91 -10.44 -12.80
CA LYS A 30 10.23 -10.95 -12.42
C LYS A 30 10.19 -12.03 -11.33
N LYS A 31 9.08 -12.14 -10.59
CA LYS A 31 8.87 -13.15 -9.56
C LYS A 31 8.02 -14.29 -10.09
N LYS A 32 8.01 -15.40 -9.35
CA LYS A 32 7.27 -16.62 -9.71
C LYS A 32 5.73 -16.50 -9.64
N ASP A 33 5.20 -15.33 -9.20
CA ASP A 33 3.77 -15.18 -9.01
C ASP A 33 3.36 -13.71 -8.89
N ILE A 34 2.09 -13.41 -9.15
CA ILE A 34 1.49 -12.07 -9.06
C ILE A 34 1.48 -11.53 -7.63
N LEU A 35 1.35 -10.22 -7.50
CA LEU A 35 1.16 -9.48 -6.23
C LEU A 35 2.27 -9.71 -5.18
N ASN A 36 3.42 -10.23 -5.53
CA ASN A 36 4.51 -10.55 -4.61
C ASN A 36 5.48 -9.39 -4.34
N GLY A 37 5.18 -8.18 -4.80
CA GLY A 37 5.92 -6.95 -4.50
C GLY A 37 5.28 -6.14 -3.37
N ALA A 38 5.18 -4.82 -3.56
CA ALA A 38 4.52 -3.90 -2.62
C ALA A 38 3.07 -4.28 -2.32
N SER A 39 2.39 -4.93 -3.25
CA SER A 39 1.03 -5.44 -3.07
C SER A 39 0.89 -6.49 -1.97
N LYS A 40 1.99 -7.18 -1.59
CA LYS A 40 2.02 -8.17 -0.49
C LYS A 40 2.32 -7.55 0.87
N ILE A 41 2.97 -6.38 0.91
CA ILE A 41 3.50 -5.80 2.13
C ILE A 41 2.93 -4.39 2.31
N ASN A 42 1.70 -4.31 2.79
CA ASN A 42 1.02 -3.05 3.12
C ASN A 42 0.03 -3.29 4.28
N GLN A 43 -0.83 -2.32 4.61
CA GLN A 43 -1.83 -2.46 5.68
C GLN A 43 -3.14 -3.09 5.21
N PHE A 44 -3.28 -3.35 3.92
CA PHE A 44 -4.49 -3.91 3.31
C PHE A 44 -5.78 -3.12 3.61
N ARG A 45 -5.66 -1.83 3.97
CA ARG A 45 -6.80 -0.97 4.15
C ARG A 45 -7.38 -0.58 2.81
N PHE A 46 -8.67 -0.76 2.69
CA PHE A 46 -9.44 -0.19 1.59
C PHE A 46 -9.99 1.15 2.05
N HIS A 47 -9.21 2.20 1.77
CA HIS A 47 -9.48 3.53 2.28
C HIS A 47 -10.79 4.12 1.74
N LEU A 48 -11.63 4.64 2.66
CA LEU A 48 -12.80 5.45 2.33
C LEU A 48 -12.52 6.96 2.47
N GLY A 49 -11.36 7.32 3.01
CA GLY A 49 -10.92 8.70 3.20
C GLY A 49 -10.55 9.08 4.62
N PHE A 50 -10.91 8.28 5.62
CA PHE A 50 -10.63 8.57 7.03
C PHE A 50 -9.16 8.86 7.34
N HIS A 51 -8.25 8.27 6.58
CA HIS A 51 -6.79 8.40 6.76
C HIS A 51 -6.18 9.68 6.16
N TYR A 52 -6.92 10.40 5.31
CA TYR A 52 -6.37 11.53 4.54
C TYR A 52 -7.12 12.86 4.75
N PRO A 53 -7.34 13.31 5.99
CA PRO A 53 -8.20 14.46 6.27
C PRO A 53 -7.69 15.79 5.68
N ARG A 54 -6.39 15.89 5.37
CA ARG A 54 -5.74 17.08 4.82
C ARG A 54 -5.59 17.10 3.31
N SER A 55 -5.99 16.02 2.61
CA SER A 55 -5.82 15.92 1.16
C SER A 55 -7.17 15.77 0.45
N LYS A 56 -7.82 16.90 0.13
CA LYS A 56 -9.07 16.92 -0.66
C LYS A 56 -8.92 16.13 -1.98
N LYS A 57 -7.77 16.26 -2.64
CA LYS A 57 -7.47 15.57 -3.90
C LYS A 57 -7.47 14.06 -3.73
N THR A 58 -6.80 13.54 -2.68
CA THR A 58 -6.82 12.11 -2.34
C THR A 58 -8.22 11.62 -1.96
N LEU A 59 -8.98 12.39 -1.20
CA LEU A 59 -10.37 12.07 -0.83
C LEU A 59 -11.28 11.94 -2.05
N ASN A 60 -11.18 12.87 -3.00
CA ASN A 60 -11.97 12.84 -4.24
C ASN A 60 -11.60 11.62 -5.11
N GLU A 61 -10.31 11.31 -5.25
CA GLU A 61 -9.85 10.14 -6.00
C GLU A 61 -10.34 8.82 -5.37
N ILE A 62 -10.32 8.71 -4.04
CA ILE A 62 -10.88 7.56 -3.33
C ILE A 62 -12.36 7.42 -3.62
N LYS A 63 -13.12 8.50 -3.53
CA LYS A 63 -14.58 8.50 -3.76
C LYS A 63 -14.93 8.05 -5.19
N SER A 64 -14.20 8.53 -6.20
CA SER A 64 -14.43 8.16 -7.60
C SER A 64 -14.02 6.70 -7.89
N SER A 65 -12.93 6.21 -7.27
CA SER A 65 -12.40 4.86 -7.54
C SER A 65 -13.11 3.75 -6.75
N TYR A 66 -13.81 4.07 -5.66
CA TYR A 66 -14.44 3.07 -4.78
C TYR A 66 -15.40 2.13 -5.52
N LYS A 67 -16.39 2.70 -6.21
CA LYS A 67 -17.38 1.90 -6.96
C LYS A 67 -16.74 1.06 -8.06
N LEU A 68 -15.75 1.64 -8.76
CA LEU A 68 -15.01 0.93 -9.81
C LEU A 68 -14.28 -0.29 -9.27
N PHE A 69 -13.64 -0.16 -8.09
CA PHE A 69 -12.97 -1.29 -7.44
C PHE A 69 -13.97 -2.40 -7.06
N ILE A 70 -15.08 -2.04 -6.40
CA ILE A 70 -16.10 -3.01 -5.95
C ILE A 70 -16.71 -3.75 -7.14
N ASN A 71 -17.07 -3.03 -8.21
CA ASN A 71 -17.64 -3.63 -9.41
C ASN A 71 -16.65 -4.59 -10.10
N PHE A 72 -15.36 -4.28 -10.05
CA PHE A 72 -14.34 -5.08 -10.73
C PHE A 72 -13.89 -6.31 -9.92
N PHE A 73 -13.73 -6.17 -8.59
CA PHE A 73 -13.18 -7.22 -7.73
C PHE A 73 -14.19 -7.91 -6.82
N SER A 74 -15.41 -7.40 -6.70
CA SER A 74 -16.43 -7.87 -5.75
C SER A 74 -16.12 -7.54 -4.27
N ASN A 75 -17.17 -7.53 -3.45
CA ASN A 75 -17.03 -7.40 -1.99
C ASN A 75 -16.42 -8.64 -1.31
N LYS A 76 -16.31 -9.78 -2.01
CA LYS A 76 -15.74 -11.04 -1.48
C LYS A 76 -14.27 -10.92 -1.06
N VAL A 77 -13.56 -9.86 -1.52
CA VAL A 77 -12.18 -9.57 -1.13
C VAL A 77 -12.03 -9.08 0.31
N PHE A 78 -13.13 -8.64 0.94
CA PHE A 78 -13.12 -8.12 2.31
C PHE A 78 -13.62 -9.15 3.33
N GLU A 79 -13.24 -8.92 4.60
CA GLU A 79 -13.85 -9.59 5.73
C GLU A 79 -14.42 -8.57 6.73
N LYS A 80 -15.38 -9.00 7.55
CA LYS A 80 -15.94 -8.17 8.61
C LYS A 80 -14.88 -7.87 9.66
N THR A 81 -14.59 -6.58 9.84
CA THR A 81 -13.62 -6.04 10.81
C THR A 81 -14.20 -4.82 11.50
N SER A 82 -13.76 -4.56 12.72
CA SER A 82 -14.08 -3.31 13.43
C SER A 82 -12.91 -2.35 13.26
N ASN A 83 -13.16 -1.22 12.62
CA ASN A 83 -12.10 -0.28 12.23
C ASN A 83 -12.25 1.03 13.01
N PHE A 84 -11.28 1.33 13.85
CA PHE A 84 -11.27 2.47 14.76
C PHE A 84 -10.27 3.52 14.30
N TYR A 85 -10.69 4.78 14.37
CA TYR A 85 -9.84 5.95 14.16
C TYR A 85 -9.84 6.83 15.40
N GLY A 86 -8.68 7.31 15.82
CA GLY A 86 -8.51 8.29 16.88
C GLY A 86 -7.53 9.38 16.44
N VAL A 87 -7.75 10.59 16.92
CA VAL A 87 -6.81 11.70 16.73
C VAL A 87 -5.93 11.79 17.97
N SER A 88 -4.60 11.88 17.78
CA SER A 88 -3.69 12.08 18.92
C SER A 88 -3.95 13.41 19.61
N ASN A 89 -3.99 13.41 20.95
CA ASN A 89 -4.18 14.61 21.74
C ASN A 89 -2.98 15.58 21.64
N LYS A 90 -1.78 15.04 21.31
CA LYS A 90 -0.55 15.83 21.14
C LYS A 90 0.10 15.55 19.81
N GLY A 91 0.61 16.60 19.14
CA GLY A 91 1.40 16.48 17.91
C GLY A 91 0.62 16.07 16.67
N SER A 92 -0.71 16.00 16.71
CA SER A 92 -1.54 15.81 15.53
C SER A 92 -1.56 17.08 14.66
N LYS A 93 -1.53 16.89 13.35
CA LYS A 93 -1.64 17.98 12.35
C LYS A 93 -3.08 18.44 12.11
N ILE A 94 -4.04 17.79 12.75
CA ILE A 94 -5.45 18.12 12.70
C ILE A 94 -6.04 17.94 14.10
N SER A 95 -6.89 18.87 14.53
CA SER A 95 -7.65 18.71 15.78
C SER A 95 -8.81 17.73 15.59
N TYR A 96 -9.28 17.09 16.68
CA TYR A 96 -10.43 16.20 16.62
C TYR A 96 -11.68 16.91 16.04
N ARG A 97 -11.95 18.15 16.46
CA ARG A 97 -13.07 18.95 15.92
C ARG A 97 -12.95 19.18 14.41
N SER A 98 -11.76 19.54 13.94
CA SER A 98 -11.52 19.75 12.51
C SER A 98 -11.63 18.44 11.74
N TYR A 99 -11.19 17.31 12.32
CA TYR A 99 -11.34 16.01 11.73
C TYR A 99 -12.82 15.65 11.50
N LEU A 100 -13.67 15.83 12.52
CA LEU A 100 -15.11 15.60 12.39
C LEU A 100 -15.76 16.47 11.31
N LYS A 101 -15.34 17.75 11.18
CA LYS A 101 -15.81 18.63 10.10
C LYS A 101 -15.47 18.07 8.72
N VAL A 102 -14.25 17.52 8.54
CA VAL A 102 -13.85 16.87 7.28
C VAL A 102 -14.70 15.63 7.01
N LEU A 103 -14.90 14.76 8.02
CA LEU A 103 -15.72 13.55 7.85
C LEU A 103 -17.15 13.90 7.43
N LYS A 104 -17.76 14.91 8.07
CA LYS A 104 -19.09 15.41 7.69
C LYS A 104 -19.12 15.94 6.26
N ARG A 105 -18.15 16.79 5.88
CA ARG A 105 -18.04 17.37 4.52
C ARG A 105 -17.97 16.32 3.41
N PHE A 106 -17.27 15.19 3.67
CA PHE A 106 -17.10 14.11 2.70
C PHE A 106 -18.12 12.98 2.87
N ASN A 107 -19.11 13.15 3.75
CA ASN A 107 -20.14 12.16 4.08
C ASN A 107 -19.58 10.81 4.49
N LEU A 108 -18.52 10.82 5.32
CA LEU A 108 -17.90 9.62 5.87
C LEU A 108 -18.61 9.20 7.15
N LYS A 109 -19.24 8.03 7.13
CA LYS A 109 -20.08 7.53 8.24
C LYS A 109 -19.24 6.94 9.37
N TYR A 110 -19.49 7.37 10.60
CA TYR A 110 -18.84 6.88 11.81
C TYR A 110 -19.79 6.87 13.01
N LYS A 111 -19.38 6.14 14.05
CA LYS A 111 -20.00 6.20 15.39
C LYS A 111 -18.92 6.51 16.43
N VAL A 112 -19.18 7.42 17.34
CA VAL A 112 -18.32 7.63 18.51
C VAL A 112 -18.48 6.42 19.43
N THR A 113 -17.37 5.89 19.94
CA THR A 113 -17.39 4.70 20.82
C THR A 113 -17.15 5.10 22.28
N ASN A 114 -17.56 4.22 23.20
CA ASN A 114 -17.28 4.39 24.64
C ASN A 114 -15.84 3.94 25.00
N GLN A 115 -15.10 3.32 24.05
CA GLN A 115 -13.71 2.94 24.29
C GLN A 115 -12.83 4.17 24.34
N LYS A 116 -12.12 4.37 25.45
CA LYS A 116 -11.24 5.53 25.68
C LYS A 116 -9.79 5.06 25.85
N PHE A 117 -8.87 5.89 25.40
CA PHE A 117 -7.44 5.80 25.68
C PHE A 117 -6.89 7.20 25.96
N ASP A 118 -6.04 7.36 26.96
CA ASP A 118 -5.67 8.66 27.53
C ASP A 118 -5.03 9.64 26.53
N ASN A 119 -4.28 9.13 25.56
CA ASN A 119 -3.47 9.95 24.66
C ASN A 119 -4.11 10.21 23.29
N ILE A 120 -5.36 9.81 23.12
CA ILE A 120 -6.11 10.03 21.88
C ILE A 120 -7.51 10.54 22.20
N SER A 121 -8.10 11.24 21.25
CA SER A 121 -9.50 11.64 21.26
C SER A 121 -10.45 10.44 21.33
N ASN A 122 -11.75 10.70 21.45
CA ASN A 122 -12.75 9.65 21.33
C ASN A 122 -12.53 8.83 20.06
N LEU A 123 -12.54 7.50 20.19
CA LEU A 123 -12.44 6.59 19.07
C LEU A 123 -13.70 6.61 18.22
N LEU A 124 -13.52 6.68 16.92
CA LEU A 124 -14.57 6.58 15.92
C LEU A 124 -14.57 5.18 15.31
N LEU A 125 -15.64 4.43 15.49
CA LEU A 125 -15.90 3.21 14.73
C LEU A 125 -16.36 3.61 13.32
N THR A 126 -15.66 3.15 12.31
CA THR A 126 -15.88 3.54 10.91
C THR A 126 -16.32 2.34 10.06
N ASN A 127 -16.88 2.62 8.89
CA ASN A 127 -17.24 1.62 7.89
C ASN A 127 -16.09 1.30 6.91
N GLU A 128 -14.87 1.74 7.18
CA GLU A 128 -13.69 1.37 6.40
C GLU A 128 -13.50 -0.15 6.43
N LYS A 129 -12.91 -0.72 5.39
CA LYS A 129 -12.75 -2.16 5.24
C LYS A 129 -11.28 -2.55 5.22
N VAL A 130 -11.00 -3.79 5.62
CA VAL A 130 -9.69 -4.41 5.45
C VAL A 130 -9.82 -5.52 4.40
N LEU A 131 -8.90 -5.53 3.46
CA LEU A 131 -8.85 -6.49 2.38
C LEU A 131 -8.12 -7.74 2.83
N ASN A 132 -8.68 -8.91 2.54
CA ASN A 132 -7.97 -10.17 2.69
C ASN A 132 -7.05 -10.38 1.47
N TYR A 133 -5.74 -10.20 1.67
CA TYR A 133 -4.74 -10.34 0.62
C TYR A 133 -4.79 -11.69 -0.10
N PHE A 134 -4.98 -12.78 0.64
CA PHE A 134 -4.96 -14.12 0.06
C PHE A 134 -6.18 -14.35 -0.84
N LYS A 135 -7.37 -13.97 -0.38
CA LYS A 135 -8.62 -14.03 -1.19
C LYS A 135 -8.50 -13.13 -2.42
N PHE A 136 -7.99 -11.90 -2.24
CA PHE A 136 -7.80 -10.96 -3.32
C PHE A 136 -6.84 -11.49 -4.40
N LYS A 137 -5.71 -12.04 -3.97
CA LYS A 137 -4.74 -12.66 -4.86
C LYS A 137 -5.36 -13.81 -5.66
N GLN A 138 -6.14 -14.67 -5.00
CA GLN A 138 -6.82 -15.79 -5.66
C GLN A 138 -7.84 -15.32 -6.70
N ILE A 139 -8.62 -14.29 -6.38
CA ILE A 139 -9.58 -13.69 -7.33
C ILE A 139 -8.87 -13.15 -8.56
N ILE A 140 -7.76 -12.43 -8.38
CA ILE A 140 -6.99 -11.91 -9.53
C ILE A 140 -6.39 -13.06 -10.34
N LYS A 141 -5.84 -14.09 -9.71
CA LYS A 141 -5.33 -15.28 -10.40
C LYS A 141 -6.38 -15.94 -11.27
N ASN A 142 -7.57 -16.18 -10.72
CA ASN A 142 -8.68 -16.79 -11.45
C ASN A 142 -9.12 -15.92 -12.64
N LYS A 143 -9.21 -14.58 -12.42
CA LYS A 143 -9.53 -13.67 -13.53
C LYS A 143 -8.47 -13.68 -14.63
N LEU A 144 -7.18 -13.69 -14.29
CA LEU A 144 -6.09 -13.74 -15.28
C LEU A 144 -6.09 -15.07 -16.03
N LYS A 145 -6.32 -16.20 -15.35
CA LYS A 145 -6.43 -17.51 -15.98
C LYS A 145 -7.55 -17.57 -17.04
N ASN A 146 -8.66 -16.87 -16.77
CA ASN A 146 -9.85 -16.84 -17.63
C ASN A 146 -9.87 -15.59 -18.56
N SER A 147 -8.75 -14.91 -18.72
CA SER A 147 -8.58 -13.77 -19.64
C SER A 147 -7.61 -14.15 -20.77
N GLY A 148 -7.63 -13.42 -21.86
CA GLY A 148 -6.67 -13.59 -22.94
C GLY A 148 -5.27 -13.00 -22.65
N VAL A 149 -4.86 -12.91 -21.37
CA VAL A 149 -3.54 -12.37 -20.99
C VAL A 149 -2.49 -13.46 -21.02
N ASN A 150 -1.42 -13.25 -21.77
CA ASN A 150 -0.24 -14.11 -21.74
C ASN A 150 0.62 -13.75 -20.50
N LEU A 151 0.87 -14.75 -19.63
CA LEU A 151 1.58 -14.54 -18.36
C LEU A 151 3.02 -15.05 -18.45
N TYR A 152 3.99 -14.17 -18.22
CA TYR A 152 5.42 -14.48 -18.21
C TYR A 152 5.99 -14.26 -16.79
N PHE A 153 6.05 -15.32 -16.00
CA PHE A 153 6.66 -15.32 -14.66
C PHE A 153 8.17 -15.56 -14.72
N ASN A 154 8.90 -15.17 -13.68
CA ASN A 154 10.37 -15.21 -13.59
C ASN A 154 11.05 -14.55 -14.81
N THR A 155 10.36 -13.61 -15.45
CA THR A 155 10.74 -13.05 -16.75
C THR A 155 10.75 -11.52 -16.69
N GLN A 156 11.79 -10.93 -17.29
CA GLN A 156 11.86 -9.49 -17.51
C GLN A 156 11.87 -9.22 -19.02
N LEU A 157 11.10 -8.25 -19.45
CA LEU A 157 11.12 -7.79 -20.84
C LEU A 157 12.54 -7.29 -21.19
N LYS A 158 13.13 -7.83 -22.25
CA LYS A 158 14.45 -7.42 -22.76
C LYS A 158 14.32 -6.22 -23.70
N LYS A 159 15.35 -5.39 -23.79
CA LYS A 159 15.38 -4.23 -24.69
C LYS A 159 15.17 -4.62 -26.17
N SER A 160 15.73 -5.75 -26.60
CA SER A 160 15.55 -6.29 -27.98
C SER A 160 14.09 -6.62 -28.29
N GLN A 161 13.27 -6.96 -27.30
CA GLN A 161 11.86 -7.31 -27.47
C GLN A 161 10.93 -6.07 -27.53
N VAL A 162 11.41 -4.89 -27.17
CA VAL A 162 10.62 -3.63 -27.16
C VAL A 162 9.99 -3.35 -28.54
N LYS A 163 10.68 -3.68 -29.63
CA LYS A 163 10.17 -3.50 -30.99
C LYS A 163 8.89 -4.27 -31.28
N ASN A 164 8.66 -5.40 -30.62
CA ASN A 164 7.54 -6.31 -30.83
C ASN A 164 6.22 -5.82 -30.25
N TYR A 165 6.20 -4.67 -29.57
CA TYR A 165 5.03 -4.13 -28.90
C TYR A 165 4.69 -2.72 -29.41
N ASP A 166 3.40 -2.46 -29.55
CA ASP A 166 2.88 -1.12 -29.87
C ASP A 166 2.95 -0.19 -28.67
N LYS A 167 2.66 -0.74 -27.47
CA LYS A 167 2.70 -0.02 -26.20
C LYS A 167 3.38 -0.84 -25.12
N ILE A 168 4.07 -0.15 -24.20
CA ILE A 168 4.70 -0.74 -23.02
C ILE A 168 4.23 0.05 -21.80
N ILE A 169 3.57 -0.65 -20.87
CA ILE A 169 3.02 -0.07 -19.64
C ILE A 169 3.84 -0.55 -18.47
N ILE A 170 4.50 0.38 -17.77
CA ILE A 170 5.39 0.10 -16.64
C ILE A 170 4.62 0.25 -15.35
N CYS A 171 4.39 -0.86 -14.62
CA CYS A 171 3.65 -0.95 -13.37
C CYS A 171 4.51 -1.51 -12.22
N THR A 172 5.80 -1.21 -12.20
CA THR A 172 6.77 -1.77 -11.24
C THR A 172 6.92 -0.96 -9.95
N TYR A 173 6.08 0.08 -9.77
CA TYR A 173 6.02 0.95 -8.59
C TYR A 173 7.37 1.65 -8.31
N SER A 174 8.10 1.23 -7.27
CA SER A 174 9.37 1.85 -6.91
C SER A 174 10.48 1.64 -7.96
N GLU A 175 10.34 0.69 -8.87
CA GLU A 175 11.31 0.41 -9.92
C GLU A 175 10.94 1.01 -11.28
N ASN A 176 9.85 1.77 -11.40
CA ASN A 176 9.40 2.32 -12.68
C ASN A 176 10.51 3.05 -13.44
N ASN A 177 11.23 3.94 -12.76
CA ASN A 177 12.32 4.70 -13.39
C ASN A 177 13.46 3.80 -13.88
N LYS A 178 13.85 2.79 -13.07
CA LYS A 178 14.89 1.84 -13.45
C LYS A 178 14.51 1.07 -14.70
N ILE A 179 13.27 0.57 -14.75
CA ILE A 179 12.77 -0.18 -15.92
C ILE A 179 12.68 0.72 -17.14
N LEU A 180 12.16 1.94 -16.99
CA LEU A 180 12.07 2.91 -18.06
C LEU A 180 13.46 3.20 -18.67
N ASN A 181 14.45 3.49 -17.82
CA ASN A 181 15.83 3.75 -18.28
C ASN A 181 16.41 2.56 -19.05
N ASN A 182 16.21 1.34 -18.53
CA ASN A 182 16.77 0.14 -19.15
C ASN A 182 16.17 -0.15 -20.54
N LEU A 183 14.90 0.19 -20.75
CA LEU A 183 14.17 -0.15 -21.98
C LEU A 183 14.15 0.98 -23.02
N SER A 184 14.09 2.23 -22.59
CA SER A 184 13.82 3.39 -23.46
C SER A 184 14.99 4.35 -23.63
N GLN A 185 16.06 4.24 -22.82
CA GLN A 185 17.20 5.19 -22.77
C GLN A 185 16.79 6.63 -22.40
N ILE A 186 15.62 6.85 -21.84
CA ILE A 186 15.16 8.17 -21.39
C ILE A 186 15.98 8.60 -20.18
N LYS A 187 16.68 9.74 -20.28
CA LYS A 187 17.69 10.17 -19.30
C LYS A 187 17.11 10.83 -18.04
N GLU A 188 15.91 11.34 -18.05
CA GLU A 188 15.34 12.10 -16.92
C GLU A 188 14.07 11.50 -16.33
N PRO A 189 14.18 10.39 -15.61
CA PRO A 189 13.07 9.91 -14.84
C PRO A 189 12.82 10.82 -13.63
N ARG A 190 11.55 11.00 -13.30
CA ARG A 190 11.10 11.81 -12.17
C ARG A 190 11.78 11.42 -10.86
N LYS A 191 12.28 12.39 -10.10
CA LYS A 191 12.73 12.18 -8.71
C LYS A 191 11.54 11.77 -7.83
N ASN A 192 11.73 10.73 -7.03
CA ASN A 192 10.78 10.30 -6.01
C ASN A 192 11.46 10.29 -4.64
N ARG A 193 10.65 10.36 -3.59
CA ARG A 193 11.08 10.02 -2.25
C ARG A 193 10.85 8.53 -2.02
N TYR A 194 11.94 7.79 -1.87
CA TYR A 194 11.87 6.38 -1.53
C TYR A 194 12.16 6.18 -0.05
N GLU A 195 11.39 5.30 0.57
CA GLU A 195 11.53 4.94 1.98
C GLU A 195 11.66 3.43 2.09
N LEU A 196 12.81 2.95 2.58
CA LEU A 196 12.96 1.58 3.04
C LEU A 196 12.27 1.48 4.39
N ILE A 197 11.20 0.72 4.48
CA ILE A 197 10.39 0.60 5.69
C ILE A 197 10.34 -0.83 6.21
N GLU A 198 10.31 -0.94 7.53
CA GLU A 198 9.99 -2.15 8.26
C GLU A 198 8.52 -2.15 8.66
N LYS A 199 7.84 -3.26 8.45
CA LYS A 199 6.50 -3.54 8.92
C LYS A 199 6.56 -4.72 9.87
N ILE A 200 6.11 -4.51 11.10
CA ILE A 200 6.13 -5.52 12.14
C ILE A 200 4.88 -6.40 12.04
N VAL A 201 5.07 -7.70 12.20
CA VAL A 201 4.00 -8.68 12.36
C VAL A 201 3.94 -9.09 13.82
N VAL A 202 2.77 -8.96 14.42
CA VAL A 202 2.54 -9.28 15.84
C VAL A 202 1.36 -10.22 16.01
N LYS A 203 1.40 -11.01 17.11
CA LYS A 203 0.26 -11.76 17.61
C LYS A 203 -0.31 -11.06 18.84
N LEU A 204 -1.64 -10.86 18.84
CA LEU A 204 -2.39 -10.23 19.92
C LEU A 204 -3.40 -11.21 20.51
N PRO A 205 -3.92 -10.93 21.73
CA PRO A 205 -5.03 -11.69 22.32
C PRO A 205 -6.24 -11.79 21.39
N LYS A 206 -6.98 -12.90 21.47
CA LYS A 206 -8.09 -13.26 20.57
C LYS A 206 -9.15 -12.14 20.43
N LYS A 207 -9.42 -11.38 21.51
CA LYS A 207 -10.36 -10.25 21.53
C LYS A 207 -10.04 -9.11 20.56
N TYR A 208 -8.80 -9.03 20.04
CA TYR A 208 -8.36 -8.03 19.06
C TYR A 208 -8.31 -8.55 17.62
N ARG A 209 -8.53 -9.85 17.38
CA ARG A 209 -8.23 -10.54 16.11
C ARG A 209 -8.75 -9.87 14.84
N LYS A 210 -9.93 -9.25 14.88
CA LYS A 210 -10.54 -8.56 13.72
C LYS A 210 -10.70 -7.06 13.95
N LYS A 211 -9.90 -6.48 14.85
CA LYS A 211 -9.94 -5.06 15.16
C LYS A 211 -8.76 -4.34 14.52
N SER A 212 -9.04 -3.20 13.97
CA SER A 212 -8.07 -2.30 13.35
C SER A 212 -8.11 -0.96 14.07
N TYR A 213 -6.94 -0.39 14.36
CA TYR A 213 -6.80 0.90 15.03
C TYR A 213 -5.84 1.79 14.25
N VAL A 214 -6.26 3.01 13.98
CA VAL A 214 -5.44 4.03 13.33
C VAL A 214 -5.45 5.30 14.15
N ILE A 215 -4.28 5.76 14.51
CA ILE A 215 -4.10 7.06 15.15
C ILE A 215 -3.61 8.05 14.11
N ILE A 216 -4.26 9.19 14.00
CA ILE A 216 -3.98 10.25 13.04
C ILE A 216 -3.75 11.59 13.76
N ASP A 217 -3.22 12.62 13.17
CA ASP A 217 -2.64 12.75 11.82
C ASP A 217 -1.17 13.17 11.96
N GLY A 218 -0.23 12.30 11.63
CA GLY A 218 1.20 12.58 11.77
C GLY A 218 2.08 11.35 11.97
N LYS A 219 3.03 11.43 12.93
CA LYS A 219 4.00 10.34 13.19
C LYS A 219 3.45 9.30 14.17
N PHE A 220 2.28 8.75 13.87
CA PHE A 220 1.55 7.83 14.75
C PHE A 220 1.51 6.39 14.21
N VAL A 221 0.57 5.60 14.70
CA VAL A 221 0.53 4.14 14.54
C VAL A 221 -0.71 3.67 13.80
N CYS A 222 -0.55 2.56 13.07
CA CYS A 222 -1.63 1.81 12.48
C CYS A 222 -1.45 0.34 12.86
N LEU A 223 -2.49 -0.26 13.39
CA LEU A 223 -2.60 -1.69 13.68
C LEU A 223 -3.74 -2.27 12.85
N ASP A 224 -3.46 -3.23 12.00
CA ASP A 224 -4.47 -3.85 11.15
C ASP A 224 -4.42 -5.37 11.23
N PRO A 225 -5.56 -6.08 11.23
CA PRO A 225 -5.55 -7.53 11.14
C PRO A 225 -4.95 -7.98 9.81
N TYR A 226 -4.04 -8.95 9.86
CA TYR A 226 -3.54 -9.62 8.67
C TYR A 226 -4.49 -10.77 8.34
N LEU A 227 -5.57 -10.41 7.64
CA LEU A 227 -6.68 -11.33 7.35
C LEU A 227 -6.20 -12.57 6.58
N GLY A 228 -6.77 -13.71 6.93
CA GLY A 228 -6.27 -15.03 6.49
C GLY A 228 -5.18 -15.61 7.41
N THR A 229 -4.81 -14.88 8.48
CA THR A 229 -3.88 -15.32 9.52
C THR A 229 -4.41 -14.97 10.92
N ASN A 230 -3.68 -15.38 11.96
CA ASN A 230 -3.94 -15.00 13.35
C ASN A 230 -3.08 -13.80 13.81
N TYR A 231 -2.53 -13.04 12.87
CA TYR A 231 -1.59 -11.97 13.14
C TYR A 231 -2.18 -10.58 12.85
N HIS A 232 -1.44 -9.57 13.28
CA HIS A 232 -1.68 -8.18 12.94
C HIS A 232 -0.43 -7.58 12.29
N LEU A 233 -0.65 -6.56 11.48
CA LEU A 233 0.37 -5.72 10.90
C LEU A 233 0.44 -4.42 11.69
N LEU A 234 1.57 -4.19 12.34
CA LEU A 234 1.84 -2.96 13.07
C LEU A 234 2.76 -2.07 12.23
N SER A 235 2.31 -0.85 11.98
CA SER A 235 3.10 0.20 11.35
C SER A 235 3.20 1.39 12.30
N ASP A 236 4.38 1.99 12.33
CA ASP A 236 4.67 3.19 13.08
C ASP A 236 5.36 4.19 12.14
N VAL A 237 4.76 5.36 11.94
CA VAL A 237 5.29 6.34 10.97
C VAL A 237 6.64 6.90 11.41
N LYS A 238 6.93 6.92 12.73
CA LYS A 238 8.20 7.41 13.30
C LYS A 238 9.31 6.38 13.14
N TYR A 239 9.03 5.10 13.44
CA TYR A 239 10.07 4.06 13.57
C TYR A 239 10.12 3.05 12.43
N SER A 240 9.10 3.04 11.52
CA SER A 240 9.15 2.14 10.34
C SER A 240 10.23 2.51 9.34
N LYS A 241 10.58 3.79 9.24
CA LYS A 241 11.54 4.27 8.24
C LYS A 241 12.95 3.93 8.66
N ILE A 242 13.60 3.10 7.87
CA ILE A 242 15.00 2.68 8.08
C ILE A 242 15.94 3.64 7.35
N GLU A 243 15.60 3.93 6.09
CA GLU A 243 16.36 4.82 5.23
C GLU A 243 15.42 5.57 4.30
N VAL A 244 15.69 6.86 4.10
CA VAL A 244 14.89 7.73 3.21
C VAL A 244 15.85 8.39 2.23
N ILE A 245 15.54 8.27 0.94
CA ILE A 245 16.31 8.90 -0.14
C ILE A 245 15.39 9.64 -1.11
N LYS A 246 15.90 10.75 -1.67
CA LYS A 246 15.24 11.51 -2.75
C LYS A 246 16.12 11.39 -3.99
N LYS A 247 15.82 10.42 -4.83
CA LYS A 247 16.62 10.07 -6.03
C LYS A 247 15.71 9.59 -7.16
N ASN A 248 16.33 9.34 -8.32
CA ASN A 248 15.62 8.76 -9.45
C ASN A 248 15.39 7.25 -9.28
N ASN A 249 16.27 6.55 -8.55
CA ASN A 249 16.19 5.11 -8.31
C ASN A 249 16.32 4.79 -6.81
N PRO A 250 15.67 3.71 -6.33
CA PRO A 250 15.66 3.30 -4.92
C PRO A 250 16.92 2.52 -4.53
N ILE A 251 18.09 3.17 -4.53
CA ILE A 251 19.34 2.56 -4.13
C ILE A 251 19.59 2.88 -2.66
N PHE A 252 19.50 1.88 -1.79
CA PHE A 252 19.68 1.98 -0.34
C PHE A 252 21.02 1.40 0.10
N LYS A 253 21.62 2.01 1.12
CA LYS A 253 22.86 1.54 1.76
C LYS A 253 22.60 0.47 2.83
N SER A 254 21.45 0.54 3.50
CA SER A 254 21.11 -0.36 4.59
C SER A 254 21.16 -1.85 4.22
N VAL A 255 21.80 -2.64 5.07
CA VAL A 255 21.85 -4.10 4.96
C VAL A 255 20.46 -4.75 5.01
N LYS A 256 19.44 -4.06 5.57
CA LYS A 256 18.04 -4.53 5.62
C LYS A 256 17.43 -4.65 4.22
N LYS A 257 18.00 -4.05 3.19
CA LYS A 257 17.56 -4.20 1.79
C LYS A 257 17.55 -5.67 1.31
N LYS A 258 18.37 -6.54 1.91
CA LYS A 258 18.38 -7.97 1.57
C LYS A 258 17.08 -8.71 1.90
N TYR A 259 16.26 -8.15 2.81
CA TYR A 259 14.95 -8.71 3.20
C TYR A 259 13.78 -8.14 2.40
N LEU A 260 14.04 -7.33 1.37
CA LEU A 260 12.98 -6.69 0.57
C LEU A 260 12.06 -7.69 -0.11
N ASN A 261 10.76 -7.44 0.03
CA ASN A 261 9.69 -8.19 -0.64
C ASN A 261 9.69 -9.70 -0.34
N ASP A 262 10.25 -10.07 0.79
CA ASP A 262 10.34 -11.45 1.21
C ASP A 262 9.16 -11.85 2.12
N LYS A 263 9.21 -13.06 2.65
CA LYS A 263 8.31 -13.58 3.68
C LYS A 263 8.46 -12.81 5.00
N ILE A 264 7.67 -13.20 6.01
CA ILE A 264 7.86 -12.75 7.39
C ILE A 264 9.19 -13.29 7.90
N ASN A 265 10.14 -12.42 8.13
CA ASN A 265 11.46 -12.77 8.64
C ASN A 265 11.40 -12.81 10.17
N LYS A 266 11.53 -13.99 10.77
CA LYS A 266 11.32 -14.21 12.19
C LYS A 266 12.55 -13.80 13.05
N ASN A 267 13.75 -14.05 12.58
CA ASN A 267 15.00 -13.91 13.36
C ASN A 267 15.81 -12.70 12.92
N ILE A 268 15.22 -11.51 12.95
CA ILE A 268 15.95 -10.30 12.61
C ILE A 268 16.49 -9.64 13.87
N LYS A 269 17.80 -9.81 14.13
CA LYS A 269 18.50 -9.21 15.29
C LYS A 269 18.35 -7.68 15.39
N ILE A 270 18.12 -7.00 14.25
CA ILE A 270 18.07 -5.54 14.13
C ILE A 270 16.66 -4.99 13.85
N SER A 271 15.60 -5.70 14.29
CA SER A 271 14.24 -5.18 14.22
C SER A 271 14.04 -3.98 15.16
N ASN A 272 13.24 -3.01 14.70
CA ASN A 272 12.80 -1.89 15.53
C ASN A 272 11.62 -2.25 16.46
N PHE A 273 11.30 -3.52 16.65
CA PHE A 273 10.12 -3.98 17.40
C PHE A 273 9.98 -3.30 18.77
N LYS A 274 11.03 -3.28 19.59
CA LYS A 274 10.99 -2.62 20.92
C LYS A 274 10.60 -1.15 20.83
N LYS A 275 11.12 -0.41 19.83
CA LYS A 275 10.77 0.99 19.58
C LYS A 275 9.31 1.16 19.14
N PHE A 276 8.83 0.25 18.28
CA PHE A 276 7.42 0.23 17.87
C PHE A 276 6.49 0.03 19.07
N ILE A 277 6.76 -0.98 19.90
CA ILE A 277 5.92 -1.26 21.08
C ILE A 277 5.95 -0.10 22.06
N LYS A 278 7.12 0.44 22.40
CA LYS A 278 7.23 1.60 23.31
C LYS A 278 6.40 2.79 22.82
N HIS A 279 6.44 3.10 21.52
CA HIS A 279 5.71 4.23 20.97
C HIS A 279 4.22 3.93 20.76
N SER A 280 3.88 2.75 20.24
CA SER A 280 2.49 2.41 19.94
C SER A 280 1.66 2.13 21.19
N SER A 281 2.24 1.58 22.25
CA SER A 281 1.53 1.33 23.52
C SER A 281 1.22 2.63 24.30
N TYR A 282 1.86 3.75 23.97
CA TYR A 282 1.46 5.05 24.46
C TYR A 282 0.04 5.45 24.01
N TYR A 283 -0.34 5.05 22.80
CA TYR A 283 -1.68 5.30 22.24
C TYR A 283 -2.65 4.14 22.46
N LEU A 284 -2.15 2.93 22.37
CA LEU A 284 -2.90 1.67 22.44
C LEU A 284 -2.26 0.77 23.49
N PRO A 285 -2.57 0.96 24.80
CA PRO A 285 -1.87 0.30 25.91
C PRO A 285 -1.81 -1.22 25.79
N PHE A 286 -2.82 -1.87 25.21
CA PHE A 286 -2.85 -3.33 24.99
C PHE A 286 -1.75 -3.84 24.04
N LEU A 287 -1.03 -2.98 23.35
CA LEU A 287 0.12 -3.37 22.52
C LEU A 287 1.35 -3.76 23.36
N LYS A 288 1.37 -3.47 24.65
CA LYS A 288 2.40 -3.99 25.56
C LYS A 288 2.44 -5.54 25.56
N ASP A 289 1.27 -6.19 25.35
CA ASP A 289 1.12 -7.66 25.33
C ASP A 289 1.36 -8.24 23.93
N ALA A 290 1.75 -7.44 22.96
CA ALA A 290 1.97 -7.87 21.59
C ALA A 290 3.21 -8.77 21.49
N LYS A 291 3.03 -10.00 21.02
CA LYS A 291 4.12 -10.93 20.78
C LYS A 291 4.71 -10.74 19.38
N TYR A 292 6.02 -10.54 19.27
CA TYR A 292 6.70 -10.42 17.99
C TYR A 292 6.64 -11.73 17.20
N VAL A 293 6.21 -11.64 15.95
CA VAL A 293 6.18 -12.77 15.01
C VAL A 293 7.29 -12.64 13.97
N GLY A 294 7.61 -11.42 13.59
CA GLY A 294 8.66 -11.13 12.62
C GLY A 294 8.45 -9.80 11.90
N SER A 295 9.32 -9.52 10.95
CA SER A 295 9.30 -8.28 10.17
C SER A 295 9.23 -8.55 8.67
N MET A 296 8.59 -7.66 7.95
CA MET A 296 8.60 -7.56 6.50
C MET A 296 9.18 -6.21 6.07
N PHE A 297 9.88 -6.18 4.95
CA PHE A 297 10.55 -4.99 4.44
C PHE A 297 10.09 -4.67 3.02
N ILE A 298 9.85 -3.38 2.76
CA ILE A 298 9.37 -2.88 1.48
C ILE A 298 9.94 -1.49 1.17
N VAL A 299 10.11 -1.18 -0.09
CA VAL A 299 10.33 0.20 -0.54
C VAL A 299 8.98 0.85 -0.80
N ARG A 300 8.72 1.95 -0.09
CA ARG A 300 7.62 2.84 -0.37
C ARG A 300 8.13 3.99 -1.25
N ALA A 301 7.50 4.19 -2.39
CA ALA A 301 7.77 5.32 -3.26
C ALA A 301 6.68 6.38 -3.10
N LEU A 302 7.07 7.63 -3.00
CA LEU A 302 6.19 8.77 -2.78
C LEU A 302 6.57 9.89 -3.74
N LYS A 303 5.59 10.71 -4.10
CA LYS A 303 5.88 12.01 -4.72
C LYS A 303 6.71 12.86 -3.75
N ILE A 304 7.58 13.70 -4.29
CA ILE A 304 8.29 14.71 -3.48
C ILE A 304 7.33 15.85 -3.10
N ASN A 305 7.66 16.57 -2.02
CA ASN A 305 6.92 17.77 -1.56
C ASN A 305 5.44 17.55 -1.20
N VAL A 306 5.09 16.34 -0.72
CA VAL A 306 3.73 16.02 -0.26
C VAL A 306 3.59 16.00 1.26
N GLU A 307 4.59 16.46 2.01
CA GLU A 307 4.63 16.39 3.48
C GLU A 307 3.54 17.23 4.16
N LYS A 308 3.14 18.34 3.54
CA LYS A 308 2.08 19.24 4.06
C LYS A 308 0.68 18.63 3.89
N THR A 309 0.40 18.02 2.74
CA THR A 309 -0.93 17.52 2.37
C THR A 309 -1.12 16.04 2.62
N ASP A 310 -0.04 15.26 2.70
CA ASP A 310 -0.03 13.79 2.67
C ASP A 310 -0.73 13.20 1.43
N GLU A 311 -0.62 13.90 0.28
CA GLU A 311 -1.22 13.47 -0.98
C GLU A 311 -0.72 12.08 -1.41
N ARG A 312 -1.64 11.23 -1.85
CA ARG A 312 -1.37 9.86 -2.29
C ARG A 312 -2.06 9.52 -3.63
N THR A 313 -2.21 10.51 -4.48
CA THR A 313 -2.86 10.34 -5.79
C THR A 313 -2.06 9.43 -6.71
N GLY A 314 -2.77 8.69 -7.55
CA GLY A 314 -2.21 7.95 -8.67
C GLY A 314 -1.75 8.88 -9.79
N GLU A 315 -0.95 8.34 -10.69
CA GLU A 315 -0.46 9.07 -11.87
C GLU A 315 -0.23 8.09 -13.02
N ILE A 316 -0.77 8.44 -14.19
CA ILE A 316 -0.48 7.78 -15.45
C ILE A 316 0.26 8.78 -16.30
N GLN A 317 1.53 8.51 -16.58
CA GLN A 317 2.41 9.39 -17.35
C GLN A 317 2.70 8.76 -18.70
N LYS A 318 2.28 9.41 -19.77
CA LYS A 318 2.77 9.11 -21.12
C LYS A 318 4.19 9.66 -21.26
N ILE A 319 5.15 8.77 -21.38
CA ILE A 319 6.56 9.15 -21.55
C ILE A 319 6.83 9.53 -23.01
N ASN A 320 6.32 8.73 -23.95
CA ASN A 320 6.31 8.99 -25.36
C ASN A 320 5.17 8.17 -26.04
N LYS A 321 5.19 8.06 -27.37
CA LYS A 321 4.18 7.31 -28.13
C LYS A 321 4.12 5.81 -27.73
N LYS A 322 5.21 5.22 -27.22
CA LYS A 322 5.32 3.78 -26.89
C LYS A 322 5.24 3.51 -25.39
N PHE A 323 5.86 4.31 -24.53
CA PHE A 323 6.01 4.04 -23.11
C PHE A 323 5.02 4.84 -22.24
N ILE A 324 4.38 4.11 -21.31
CA ILE A 324 3.47 4.66 -20.30
C ILE A 324 3.95 4.17 -18.92
N SER A 325 4.08 5.06 -17.96
CA SER A 325 4.42 4.74 -16.57
C SER A 325 3.19 4.92 -15.69
N VAL A 326 2.86 3.89 -14.89
CA VAL A 326 1.76 3.92 -13.92
C VAL A 326 2.34 3.92 -12.52
N PHE A 327 2.01 4.95 -11.75
CA PHE A 327 2.47 5.13 -10.37
C PHE A 327 1.31 5.44 -9.43
N SER A 328 1.27 4.80 -8.27
CA SER A 328 0.36 5.21 -7.19
C SER A 328 0.94 4.85 -5.84
N GLY A 329 0.77 5.74 -4.86
CA GLY A 329 1.17 5.53 -3.47
C GLY A 329 0.14 4.78 -2.61
N LYS A 330 -0.99 4.39 -3.18
CA LYS A 330 -2.07 3.62 -2.54
C LYS A 330 -2.82 2.77 -3.57
N TRP A 331 -3.70 1.94 -3.07
CA TRP A 331 -4.65 1.16 -3.88
C TRP A 331 -5.94 1.94 -4.06
#